data_0878bb689757f541c3e5b2d8d14f70bc
#
_entry.id   0878bb689757f541c3e5b2d8d14f70bc
#
_cell.length_a   1.000
_cell.length_b   1.000
_cell.length_c   1.000
_cell.angle_alpha   90.00
_cell.angle_beta   90.00
_cell.angle_gamma   90.00
#
_symmetry.space_group_name_H-M   'P 1'
#
loop_
_entity.id
_entity.type
_entity.pdbx_description
1 polymer ?
#
loop_
_entity_poly.entity_id
_entity_poly.type
_entity_poly.pdbx_seq_one_letter_code
_entity_poly.pdbx_strand_id
1 'polypeptide(L)'
;MLEDIKENKLKGENNMNVISLINAKGGVGKTTSAISIASLLSQKYKVLLIDLDQQGNATGNSGVDEDNLKFTSKDLFLDESLKMEEIIINTDKGYDLIGSNLEVADTSINLVSKLNREYILRKRLKNINYDYVIIDCSPAVDLLMYNALV
;
A
#
# COMPACT_ATOMS: atom_id res chain seq x y z
N MET A 1 -18.37 16.65 -8.94
CA MET A 1 -17.31 15.64 -8.69
C MET A 1 -15.89 16.16 -8.89
N LEU A 2 -15.50 16.70 -10.05
CA LEU A 2 -14.16 17.31 -10.22
C LEU A 2 -14.04 18.69 -9.54
N GLU A 3 -15.12 19.44 -9.43
CA GLU A 3 -15.19 20.71 -8.68
C GLU A 3 -15.15 20.47 -7.17
N ASP A 4 -15.85 19.44 -6.68
CA ASP A 4 -15.82 19.04 -5.26
C ASP A 4 -14.43 18.62 -4.79
N ILE A 5 -13.64 17.94 -5.64
CA ILE A 5 -12.24 17.58 -5.35
C ILE A 5 -11.37 18.85 -5.26
N LYS A 6 -11.63 19.86 -6.08
CA LYS A 6 -10.90 21.14 -6.03
C LYS A 6 -11.27 21.99 -4.81
N GLU A 7 -12.55 22.02 -4.41
CA GLU A 7 -12.99 22.75 -3.21
C GLU A 7 -12.43 22.14 -1.92
N ASN A 8 -12.35 20.81 -1.83
CA ASN A 8 -11.79 20.13 -0.66
C ASN A 8 -10.27 20.32 -0.53
N LYS A 9 -9.52 20.38 -1.64
CA LYS A 9 -8.09 20.77 -1.60
C LYS A 9 -7.89 22.20 -1.04
N LEU A 10 -8.84 23.11 -1.25
CA LEU A 10 -8.79 24.48 -0.71
C LEU A 10 -9.10 24.53 0.81
N LYS A 11 -9.73 23.50 1.38
CA LYS A 11 -10.04 23.41 2.82
C LYS A 11 -8.98 22.70 3.66
N GLY A 12 -7.84 22.30 3.07
CA GLY A 12 -6.76 21.62 3.80
C GLY A 12 -7.09 20.19 4.25
N GLU A 13 -8.21 19.61 3.82
CA GLU A 13 -8.51 18.21 4.00
C GLU A 13 -7.77 17.40 2.93
N ASN A 14 -6.82 16.58 3.36
CA ASN A 14 -6.09 15.67 2.49
C ASN A 14 -7.04 14.54 2.06
N ASN A 15 -7.79 14.76 0.98
CA ASN A 15 -8.79 13.82 0.47
C ASN A 15 -8.09 12.72 -0.36
N MET A 16 -7.27 11.93 0.34
CA MET A 16 -6.60 10.76 -0.22
C MET A 16 -7.62 9.63 -0.43
N ASN A 17 -7.63 9.06 -1.61
CA ASN A 17 -8.48 7.91 -1.93
C ASN A 17 -7.66 6.62 -1.76
N VAL A 18 -8.20 5.65 -1.01
CA VAL A 18 -7.59 4.34 -0.82
C VAL A 18 -8.41 3.29 -1.57
N ILE A 19 -7.76 2.49 -2.40
CA ILE A 19 -8.38 1.41 -3.19
C ILE A 19 -7.65 0.11 -2.88
N SER A 20 -8.34 -0.83 -2.24
CA SER A 20 -7.78 -2.13 -1.88
C SER A 20 -8.29 -3.24 -2.80
N LEU A 21 -7.37 -4.00 -3.39
CA LEU A 21 -7.66 -5.15 -4.26
C LEU A 21 -7.67 -6.43 -3.41
N ILE A 22 -8.86 -6.91 -3.09
CA ILE A 22 -9.06 -8.03 -2.15
C ILE A 22 -9.82 -9.15 -2.83
N ASN A 23 -9.28 -10.37 -2.74
CA ASN A 23 -9.98 -11.61 -3.12
C ASN A 23 -9.24 -12.79 -2.50
N ALA A 24 -9.96 -13.67 -1.81
CA ALA A 24 -9.40 -14.88 -1.20
C ALA A 24 -8.92 -15.93 -2.22
N LYS A 25 -9.32 -15.80 -3.49
CA LYS A 25 -8.86 -16.70 -4.55
C LYS A 25 -7.58 -16.15 -5.19
N GLY A 26 -6.54 -17.00 -5.30
CA GLY A 26 -5.34 -16.69 -6.06
C GLY A 26 -5.58 -16.66 -7.57
N GLY A 27 -4.73 -15.93 -8.30
CA GLY A 27 -4.73 -15.91 -9.76
C GLY A 27 -5.92 -15.18 -10.43
N VAL A 28 -6.70 -14.39 -9.69
CA VAL A 28 -7.87 -13.67 -10.22
C VAL A 28 -7.53 -12.28 -10.79
N GLY A 29 -6.25 -11.92 -10.85
CA GLY A 29 -5.79 -10.66 -11.45
C GLY A 29 -5.70 -9.48 -10.47
N LYS A 30 -5.67 -9.69 -9.15
CA LYS A 30 -5.51 -8.60 -8.16
C LYS A 30 -4.29 -7.73 -8.46
N THR A 31 -3.11 -8.33 -8.45
CA THR A 31 -1.84 -7.66 -8.69
C THR A 31 -1.81 -6.94 -10.04
N THR A 32 -2.27 -7.61 -11.10
CA THR A 32 -2.36 -6.99 -12.44
C THR A 32 -3.27 -5.77 -12.44
N SER A 33 -4.42 -5.86 -11.75
CA SER A 33 -5.36 -4.74 -11.62
C SER A 33 -4.76 -3.61 -10.78
N ALA A 34 -4.10 -3.92 -9.65
CA ALA A 34 -3.46 -2.93 -8.79
C ALA A 34 -2.42 -2.10 -9.56
N ILE A 35 -1.50 -2.78 -10.26
CA ILE A 35 -0.46 -2.14 -11.08
C ILE A 35 -1.09 -1.31 -12.21
N SER A 36 -2.10 -1.85 -12.90
CA SER A 36 -2.76 -1.14 -14.00
C SER A 36 -3.45 0.13 -13.52
N ILE A 37 -4.17 0.07 -12.39
CA ILE A 37 -4.84 1.22 -11.78
C ILE A 37 -3.80 2.26 -11.34
N ALA A 38 -2.73 1.82 -10.65
CA ALA A 38 -1.66 2.71 -10.21
C ALA A 38 -1.02 3.44 -11.39
N SER A 39 -0.67 2.71 -12.45
CA SER A 39 -0.06 3.27 -13.66
C SER A 39 -0.98 4.25 -14.40
N LEU A 40 -2.28 3.95 -14.51
CA LEU A 40 -3.23 4.84 -15.16
C LEU A 40 -3.46 6.13 -14.35
N LEU A 41 -3.62 6.01 -13.04
CA LEU A 41 -3.83 7.16 -12.16
C LEU A 41 -2.59 8.04 -12.06
N SER A 42 -1.39 7.46 -12.08
CA SER A 42 -0.13 8.19 -11.96
C SER A 42 0.13 9.17 -13.11
N GLN A 43 -0.60 9.05 -14.23
CA GLN A 43 -0.53 10.03 -15.32
C GLN A 43 -1.06 11.42 -14.93
N LYS A 44 -1.85 11.52 -13.85
CA LYS A 44 -2.50 12.78 -13.43
C LYS A 44 -2.41 13.04 -11.93
N TYR A 45 -2.13 12.02 -11.13
CA TYR A 45 -2.21 12.06 -9.67
C TYR A 45 -0.94 11.51 -9.05
N LYS A 46 -0.66 11.89 -7.81
CA LYS A 46 0.39 11.29 -7.01
C LYS A 46 -0.12 9.98 -6.41
N VAL A 47 0.45 8.86 -6.80
CA VAL A 47 -0.03 7.52 -6.47
C VAL A 47 1.03 6.75 -5.68
N LEU A 48 0.58 6.07 -4.61
CA LEU A 48 1.36 5.09 -3.88
C LEU A 48 0.75 3.70 -4.07
N LEU A 49 1.53 2.74 -4.52
CA LEU A 49 1.17 1.32 -4.52
C LEU A 49 1.77 0.66 -3.28
N ILE A 50 0.97 -0.10 -2.54
CA ILE A 50 1.41 -0.88 -1.38
C ILE A 50 1.21 -2.36 -1.70
N ASP A 51 2.30 -3.12 -1.73
CA ASP A 51 2.27 -4.57 -1.89
C ASP A 51 2.19 -5.23 -0.50
N LEU A 52 1.14 -6.01 -0.22
CA LEU A 52 0.94 -6.77 1.01
C LEU A 52 1.01 -8.29 0.77
N ASP A 53 1.35 -8.72 -0.44
CA ASP A 53 1.53 -10.13 -0.74
C ASP A 53 2.99 -10.54 -0.54
N GLN A 54 3.22 -11.55 0.32
CA GLN A 54 4.56 -12.13 0.54
C GLN A 54 5.25 -12.63 -0.73
N GLN A 55 4.50 -12.84 -1.81
CA GLN A 55 5.06 -13.25 -3.10
C GLN A 55 5.76 -12.09 -3.83
N GLY A 56 5.59 -10.83 -3.40
CA GLY A 56 6.25 -9.66 -3.97
C GLY A 56 5.93 -9.39 -5.45
N ASN A 57 4.82 -9.94 -5.96
CA ASN A 57 4.52 -9.84 -7.39
C ASN A 57 4.29 -8.40 -7.86
N ALA A 58 3.65 -7.55 -7.05
CA ALA A 58 3.49 -6.15 -7.39
C ALA A 58 4.84 -5.43 -7.35
N THR A 59 5.70 -5.80 -6.41
CA THR A 59 7.06 -5.27 -6.26
C THR A 59 7.93 -5.59 -7.47
N GLY A 60 8.08 -6.87 -7.82
CA GLY A 60 8.89 -7.29 -8.97
C GLY A 60 8.36 -6.72 -10.29
N ASN A 61 7.04 -6.73 -10.52
CA ASN A 61 6.44 -6.14 -11.72
C ASN A 61 6.54 -4.60 -11.79
N SER A 62 6.80 -3.95 -10.65
CA SER A 62 7.12 -2.50 -10.59
C SER A 62 8.58 -2.20 -10.91
N GLY A 63 9.39 -3.22 -11.22
CA GLY A 63 10.80 -3.09 -11.56
C GLY A 63 11.73 -2.96 -10.34
N VAL A 64 11.24 -3.34 -9.16
CA VAL A 64 12.01 -3.32 -7.92
C VAL A 64 12.41 -4.75 -7.56
N ASP A 65 13.68 -4.94 -7.19
CA ASP A 65 14.23 -6.23 -6.77
C ASP A 65 13.76 -6.53 -5.32
N GLU A 66 12.82 -7.46 -5.20
CA GLU A 66 12.23 -7.85 -3.92
C GLU A 66 13.22 -8.48 -2.94
N ASP A 67 14.29 -9.09 -3.44
CA ASP A 67 15.31 -9.73 -2.62
C ASP A 67 16.29 -8.72 -1.98
N ASN A 68 16.35 -7.51 -2.50
CA ASN A 68 17.26 -6.44 -2.05
C ASN A 68 16.55 -5.24 -1.43
N LEU A 69 15.34 -5.40 -0.95
CA LEU A 69 14.60 -4.35 -0.25
C LEU A 69 15.26 -4.02 1.10
N LYS A 70 15.52 -2.73 1.35
CA LYS A 70 15.98 -2.26 2.65
C LYS A 70 14.87 -2.34 3.70
N PHE A 71 13.66 -1.97 3.31
CA PHE A 71 12.44 -2.04 4.09
C PHE A 71 11.30 -2.58 3.23
N THR A 72 10.36 -3.25 3.88
CA THR A 72 9.20 -3.87 3.24
C THR A 72 7.89 -3.38 3.87
N SER A 73 6.78 -3.81 3.35
CA SER A 73 5.47 -3.57 3.98
C SER A 73 5.37 -4.18 5.39
N LYS A 74 6.21 -5.16 5.77
CA LYS A 74 6.36 -5.62 7.16
C LYS A 74 6.77 -4.47 8.08
N ASP A 75 7.78 -3.69 7.69
CA ASP A 75 8.30 -2.59 8.50
C ASP A 75 7.27 -1.47 8.66
N LEU A 76 6.43 -1.25 7.64
CA LEU A 76 5.28 -0.35 7.71
C LEU A 76 4.37 -0.67 8.91
N PHE A 77 4.18 -1.95 9.23
CA PHE A 77 3.31 -2.40 10.30
C PHE A 77 4.01 -2.60 11.65
N LEU A 78 5.26 -3.02 11.65
CA LEU A 78 5.95 -3.45 12.87
C LEU A 78 6.83 -2.37 13.48
N ASP A 79 7.38 -1.46 12.69
CA ASP A 79 8.29 -0.40 13.16
C ASP A 79 7.65 0.99 13.01
N GLU A 80 7.03 1.45 14.11
CA GLU A 80 6.42 2.79 14.17
C GLU A 80 7.46 3.94 14.22
N SER A 81 8.74 3.65 14.47
CA SER A 81 9.80 4.65 14.50
C SER A 81 10.28 5.07 13.11
N LEU A 82 10.11 4.19 12.10
CA LEU A 82 10.43 4.49 10.72
C LEU A 82 9.45 5.51 10.14
N LYS A 83 9.98 6.50 9.44
CA LYS A 83 9.18 7.45 8.67
C LYS A 83 8.71 6.81 7.37
N MET A 84 7.55 7.24 6.89
CA MET A 84 7.00 6.71 5.63
C MET A 84 7.96 6.92 4.45
N GLU A 85 8.65 8.06 4.41
CA GLU A 85 9.61 8.41 3.36
C GLU A 85 10.81 7.47 3.30
N GLU A 86 11.12 6.76 4.40
CA GLU A 86 12.22 5.78 4.45
C GLU A 86 11.82 4.44 3.84
N ILE A 87 10.52 4.11 3.86
CA ILE A 87 9.96 2.85 3.38
C ILE A 87 9.52 2.97 1.92
N ILE A 88 9.12 4.19 1.50
CA ILE A 88 8.62 4.45 0.14
C ILE A 88 9.77 4.44 -0.86
N ILE A 89 9.59 3.72 -1.95
CA ILE A 89 10.50 3.58 -3.06
C ILE A 89 9.94 4.35 -4.26
N ASN A 90 10.74 5.25 -4.84
CA ASN A 90 10.38 5.88 -6.10
C ASN A 90 10.66 4.92 -7.26
N THR A 91 9.64 4.65 -8.08
CA THR A 91 9.77 3.77 -9.25
C THR A 91 9.86 4.57 -10.55
N ASP A 92 10.33 3.93 -11.61
CA ASP A 92 10.32 4.49 -12.97
C ASP A 92 8.96 4.34 -13.67
N LYS A 93 7.94 3.80 -12.98
CA LYS A 93 6.59 3.54 -13.50
C LYS A 93 5.63 4.71 -13.33
N GLY A 94 6.09 5.81 -12.71
CA GLY A 94 5.28 7.01 -12.48
C GLY A 94 4.50 7.00 -11.15
N TYR A 95 4.49 5.90 -10.41
CA TYR A 95 3.96 5.80 -9.05
C TYR A 95 5.05 5.37 -8.07
N ASP A 96 4.87 5.69 -6.80
CA ASP A 96 5.75 5.24 -5.72
C ASP A 96 5.27 3.90 -5.16
N LEU A 97 6.17 3.15 -4.52
CA LEU A 97 5.92 1.79 -4.05
C LEU A 97 6.34 1.62 -2.59
N ILE A 98 5.54 0.88 -1.80
CA ILE A 98 6.00 0.15 -0.63
C ILE A 98 6.03 -1.32 -1.02
N GLY A 99 7.25 -1.86 -1.10
CA GLY A 99 7.47 -3.22 -1.59
C GLY A 99 7.23 -4.30 -0.55
N SER A 100 7.15 -5.53 -1.03
CA SER A 100 6.94 -6.75 -0.26
C SER A 100 7.89 -7.84 -0.70
N ASN A 101 8.16 -8.77 0.20
CA ASN A 101 8.87 -10.02 -0.05
C ASN A 101 8.45 -11.09 0.99
N LEU A 102 9.13 -12.22 1.03
CA LEU A 102 8.83 -13.33 1.95
C LEU A 102 8.82 -12.93 3.44
N GLU A 103 9.51 -11.85 3.84
CA GLU A 103 9.52 -11.39 5.23
C GLU A 103 8.14 -10.91 5.73
N VAL A 104 7.24 -10.56 4.81
CA VAL A 104 5.88 -10.11 5.14
C VAL A 104 4.99 -11.25 5.67
N ALA A 105 5.35 -12.52 5.41
CA ALA A 105 4.58 -13.70 5.76
C ALA A 105 4.14 -13.74 7.24
N ASP A 106 5.05 -13.44 8.15
CA ASP A 106 4.80 -13.54 9.60
C ASP A 106 4.25 -12.23 10.23
N THR A 107 4.04 -11.20 9.42
CA THR A 107 3.62 -9.88 9.93
C THR A 107 2.30 -9.96 10.67
N SER A 108 1.31 -10.66 10.15
CA SER A 108 0.00 -10.83 10.78
C SER A 108 0.10 -11.50 12.16
N ILE A 109 0.97 -12.49 12.33
CA ILE A 109 1.20 -13.16 13.62
C ILE A 109 1.82 -12.19 14.62
N ASN A 110 2.81 -11.41 14.18
CA ASN A 110 3.50 -10.42 15.02
C ASN A 110 2.57 -9.28 15.47
N LEU A 111 1.50 -9.02 14.71
CA LEU A 111 0.52 -7.99 15.04
C LEU A 111 -0.50 -8.43 16.10
N VAL A 112 -0.68 -9.74 16.36
CA VAL A 112 -1.75 -10.26 17.25
C VAL A 112 -1.74 -9.61 18.63
N SER A 113 -0.58 -9.31 19.19
CA SER A 113 -0.42 -8.70 20.51
C SER A 113 -0.52 -7.17 20.53
N LYS A 114 -0.55 -6.50 19.36
CA LYS A 114 -0.62 -5.03 19.30
C LYS A 114 -2.04 -4.53 19.54
N LEU A 115 -2.15 -3.44 20.30
CA LEU A 115 -3.43 -2.72 20.45
C LEU A 115 -3.76 -1.96 19.18
N ASN A 116 -5.05 -1.91 18.81
CA ASN A 116 -5.57 -1.26 17.61
C ASN A 116 -4.88 -1.74 16.32
N ARG A 117 -4.49 -3.00 16.31
CA ARG A 117 -3.74 -3.64 15.21
C ARG A 117 -4.45 -3.58 13.85
N GLU A 118 -5.75 -3.44 13.83
CA GLU A 118 -6.55 -3.32 12.63
C GLU A 118 -6.47 -1.92 11.98
N TYR A 119 -5.96 -0.91 12.69
CA TYR A 119 -5.91 0.49 12.28
C TYR A 119 -4.49 1.02 12.03
N ILE A 120 -3.48 0.16 12.02
CA ILE A 120 -2.09 0.58 11.89
C ILE A 120 -1.87 1.25 10.53
N LEU A 121 -2.30 0.62 9.45
CA LEU A 121 -2.16 1.17 8.10
C LEU A 121 -2.85 2.53 7.99
N ARG A 122 -4.08 2.64 8.44
CA ARG A 122 -4.83 3.91 8.45
C ARG A 122 -4.08 5.01 9.20
N LYS A 123 -3.48 4.68 10.36
CA LYS A 123 -2.67 5.62 11.16
C LYS A 123 -1.44 6.07 10.37
N ARG A 124 -0.75 5.15 9.71
CA ARG A 124 0.46 5.41 8.92
C ARG A 124 0.17 6.28 7.70
N LEU A 125 -0.97 6.06 7.05
CA LEU A 125 -1.37 6.81 5.85
C LEU A 125 -1.85 8.25 6.14
N LYS A 126 -2.15 8.60 7.39
CA LYS A 126 -2.78 9.89 7.75
C LYS A 126 -1.98 11.13 7.32
N ASN A 127 -0.66 11.04 7.31
CA ASN A 127 0.24 12.19 7.15
C ASN A 127 1.05 12.12 5.85
N ILE A 128 0.71 11.23 4.93
CA ILE A 128 1.38 11.17 3.62
C ILE A 128 0.64 12.03 2.60
N ASN A 129 1.39 12.55 1.64
CA ASN A 129 0.84 13.43 0.60
C ASN A 129 0.71 12.67 -0.72
N TYR A 130 -0.37 11.89 -0.86
CA TYR A 130 -0.77 11.20 -2.08
C TYR A 130 -2.23 11.50 -2.40
N ASP A 131 -2.59 11.48 -3.68
CA ASP A 131 -3.98 11.59 -4.13
C ASP A 131 -4.68 10.22 -4.07
N TYR A 132 -3.92 9.15 -4.35
CA TYR A 132 -4.39 7.76 -4.33
C TYR A 132 -3.38 6.83 -3.66
N VAL A 133 -3.91 5.89 -2.90
CA VAL A 133 -3.17 4.72 -2.40
C VAL A 133 -3.85 3.47 -2.94
N ILE A 134 -3.10 2.64 -3.65
CA ILE A 134 -3.58 1.35 -4.17
C ILE A 134 -2.94 0.26 -3.32
N ILE A 135 -3.74 -0.69 -2.84
CA ILE A 135 -3.25 -1.78 -1.98
C ILE A 135 -3.49 -3.11 -2.69
N ASP A 136 -2.41 -3.82 -3.00
CA ASP A 136 -2.46 -5.20 -3.49
C ASP A 136 -2.40 -6.17 -2.31
N CYS A 137 -3.49 -6.88 -2.05
CA CYS A 137 -3.58 -7.79 -0.91
C CYS A 137 -3.29 -9.23 -1.32
N SER A 138 -2.64 -9.99 -0.43
CA SER A 138 -2.52 -11.44 -0.57
C SER A 138 -3.90 -12.11 -0.60
N PRO A 139 -4.02 -13.38 -1.04
CA PRO A 139 -5.27 -14.11 -0.95
C PRO A 139 -5.61 -14.57 0.49
N ALA A 140 -4.72 -14.33 1.46
CA ALA A 140 -4.95 -14.69 2.85
C ALA A 140 -5.99 -13.77 3.52
N VAL A 141 -6.83 -14.35 4.37
CA VAL A 141 -7.75 -13.62 5.25
C VAL A 141 -7.07 -13.43 6.60
N ASP A 142 -6.36 -12.32 6.74
CA ASP A 142 -5.50 -12.06 7.89
C ASP A 142 -5.54 -10.59 8.35
N LEU A 143 -4.71 -10.21 9.31
CA LEU A 143 -4.66 -8.84 9.84
C LEU A 143 -4.19 -7.80 8.82
N LEU A 144 -3.39 -8.18 7.83
CA LEU A 144 -2.98 -7.26 6.76
C LEU A 144 -4.17 -6.91 5.87
N MET A 145 -4.97 -7.93 5.51
CA MET A 145 -6.21 -7.71 4.76
C MET A 145 -7.20 -6.83 5.54
N TYR A 146 -7.35 -7.05 6.86
CA TYR A 146 -8.22 -6.19 7.69
C TYR A 146 -7.73 -4.74 7.71
N ASN A 147 -6.42 -4.50 7.80
CA ASN A 147 -5.85 -3.15 7.71
C ASN A 147 -6.13 -2.49 6.36
N ALA A 148 -6.17 -3.26 5.28
CA ALA A 148 -6.49 -2.74 3.94
C ALA A 148 -7.98 -2.39 3.77
N LEU A 149 -8.87 -2.89 4.64
CA LEU A 149 -10.32 -2.65 4.62
C LEU A 149 -10.77 -1.47 5.48
N VAL A 150 -9.95 -1.00 6.44
CA VAL A 150 -10.30 -0.01 7.48
C VAL A 150 -9.61 1.33 7.21
#